data_83213a0e1ee20697bcd75284be847c2e
#
_entry.id   83213a0e1ee20697bcd75284be847c2e
#
_cell.length_a   1.000
_cell.length_b   1.000
_cell.length_c   1.000
_cell.angle_alpha   90.00
_cell.angle_beta   90.00
_cell.angle_gamma   90.00
#
_symmetry.space_group_name_H-M   'P 1'
#
loop_
_entity.id
_entity.type
_entity.pdbx_description
1 polymer ?
#
loop_
_entity_poly.entity_id
_entity_poly.type
_entity_poly.pdbx_seq_one_letter_code
_entity_poly.pdbx_strand_id
1 'polypeptide(L)'
;PAKVAATRGYGANVILEGINYDESYSKAKEIAKETGATIIQAFDDPQIIAAQGVIGLEILEDLPDVDEIYLPIGGGGLAAGTVIAIKEKNPNIKVIGVQSKSFPSMYESVKQNVRTLTGGDRTIADGISVKMPGEITFEIIKNLIDEIVLVDDEEITKAMFLLMERMKFVVEPAGAVGLAYLISKKPSPGKKVVVVLAGGNVDMYLLGQIVDKGLAAMSRLLKLSVLLPDRPGAFKEIVDIITLANANIVEVVHDRLSSDVNAGSASVTMNLETQGKEQAESLIKSLE
;
A
#
# COMPACT_ATOMS: atom_id res chain seq x y z
N PRO A 1 -13.82 -10.14 9.52
CA PRO A 1 -15.28 -10.10 9.69
C PRO A 1 -16.00 -9.62 8.44
N ALA A 2 -15.70 -8.42 7.89
CA ALA A 2 -16.40 -7.88 6.72
C ALA A 2 -16.24 -8.74 5.46
N LYS A 3 -15.00 -9.16 5.12
CA LYS A 3 -14.70 -10.04 3.97
C LYS A 3 -15.45 -11.37 4.05
N VAL A 4 -15.47 -12.00 5.23
CA VAL A 4 -16.20 -13.27 5.47
C VAL A 4 -17.70 -13.08 5.28
N ALA A 5 -18.27 -12.01 5.82
CA ALA A 5 -19.69 -11.71 5.68
C ALA A 5 -20.08 -11.47 4.21
N ALA A 6 -19.26 -10.70 3.47
CA ALA A 6 -19.47 -10.44 2.05
C ALA A 6 -19.42 -11.75 1.23
N THR A 7 -18.39 -12.58 1.43
CA THR A 7 -18.24 -13.86 0.71
C THR A 7 -19.41 -14.81 0.97
N ARG A 8 -19.88 -14.90 2.22
CA ARG A 8 -21.10 -15.67 2.55
C ARG A 8 -22.35 -15.07 1.91
N GLY A 9 -22.43 -13.74 1.85
CA GLY A 9 -23.53 -13.02 1.19
C GLY A 9 -23.67 -13.34 -0.30
N TYR A 10 -22.59 -13.72 -0.97
CA TYR A 10 -22.59 -14.20 -2.35
C TYR A 10 -22.96 -15.69 -2.48
N GLY A 11 -23.34 -16.37 -1.38
CA GLY A 11 -23.73 -17.77 -1.39
C GLY A 11 -22.57 -18.78 -1.25
N ALA A 12 -21.35 -18.31 -1.01
CA ALA A 12 -20.21 -19.20 -0.82
C ALA A 12 -20.22 -19.86 0.56
N ASN A 13 -19.80 -21.14 0.62
CA ASN A 13 -19.48 -21.81 1.88
C ASN A 13 -18.08 -21.39 2.34
N VAL A 14 -18.02 -20.61 3.43
CA VAL A 14 -16.75 -20.07 3.95
C VAL A 14 -16.28 -20.92 5.12
N ILE A 15 -15.14 -21.57 4.93
CA ILE A 15 -14.43 -22.37 5.95
C ILE A 15 -13.25 -21.54 6.44
N LEU A 16 -13.18 -21.28 7.74
CA LEU A 16 -12.08 -20.56 8.39
C LEU A 16 -11.22 -21.59 9.12
N GLU A 17 -10.04 -21.84 8.61
CA GLU A 17 -9.10 -22.82 9.14
C GLU A 17 -7.66 -22.30 8.99
N GLY A 18 -6.81 -22.61 9.98
CA GLY A 18 -5.40 -22.20 9.99
C GLY A 18 -5.16 -20.75 10.44
N ILE A 19 -3.93 -20.49 10.87
CA ILE A 19 -3.45 -19.17 11.30
C ILE A 19 -2.64 -18.43 10.21
N ASN A 20 -2.36 -19.12 9.09
CA ASN A 20 -1.61 -18.60 7.95
C ASN A 20 -2.11 -19.22 6.64
N TYR A 21 -1.57 -18.72 5.52
CA TYR A 21 -1.95 -19.19 4.18
C TYR A 21 -1.67 -20.68 3.97
N ASP A 22 -0.52 -21.18 4.43
CA ASP A 22 -0.09 -22.57 4.17
C ASP A 22 -1.01 -23.59 4.87
N GLU A 23 -1.44 -23.27 6.10
CA GLU A 23 -2.40 -24.10 6.84
C GLU A 23 -3.78 -24.10 6.18
N SER A 24 -4.28 -22.92 5.82
CA SER A 24 -5.55 -22.78 5.09
C SER A 24 -5.51 -23.52 3.75
N TYR A 25 -4.40 -23.44 3.03
CA TYR A 25 -4.20 -24.13 1.75
C TYR A 25 -4.13 -25.65 1.92
N SER A 26 -3.49 -26.14 2.97
CA SER A 26 -3.45 -27.57 3.29
C SER A 26 -4.86 -28.09 3.56
N LYS A 27 -5.67 -27.34 4.30
CA LYS A 27 -7.08 -27.68 4.53
C LYS A 27 -7.92 -27.66 3.25
N ALA A 28 -7.69 -26.70 2.37
CA ALA A 28 -8.36 -26.66 1.07
C ALA A 28 -8.05 -27.90 0.22
N LYS A 29 -6.80 -28.39 0.26
CA LYS A 29 -6.41 -29.65 -0.42
C LYS A 29 -7.14 -30.88 0.13
N GLU A 30 -7.29 -30.97 1.45
CA GLU A 30 -8.08 -32.06 2.08
C GLU A 30 -9.51 -32.04 1.58
N ILE A 31 -10.17 -30.89 1.66
CA ILE A 31 -11.57 -30.72 1.22
C ILE A 31 -11.70 -31.05 -0.27
N ALA A 32 -10.81 -30.56 -1.11
CA ALA A 32 -10.85 -30.88 -2.54
C ALA A 32 -10.72 -32.38 -2.81
N LYS A 33 -9.85 -33.09 -2.06
CA LYS A 33 -9.70 -34.54 -2.17
C LYS A 33 -10.97 -35.29 -1.74
N GLU A 34 -11.63 -34.83 -0.69
CA GLU A 34 -12.85 -35.45 -0.17
C GLU A 34 -14.07 -35.19 -1.06
N THR A 35 -14.18 -33.99 -1.61
CA THR A 35 -15.37 -33.53 -2.36
C THR A 35 -15.25 -33.66 -3.87
N GLY A 36 -14.03 -33.84 -4.40
CA GLY A 36 -13.76 -33.76 -5.83
C GLY A 36 -13.73 -32.33 -6.39
N ALA A 37 -13.71 -31.32 -5.53
CA ALA A 37 -13.70 -29.92 -5.96
C ALA A 37 -12.37 -29.54 -6.59
N THR A 38 -12.40 -28.70 -7.63
CA THR A 38 -11.21 -28.15 -8.27
C THR A 38 -10.65 -27.00 -7.42
N ILE A 39 -9.35 -27.08 -7.11
CA ILE A 39 -8.65 -25.97 -6.46
C ILE A 39 -8.25 -24.93 -7.51
N ILE A 40 -8.67 -23.69 -7.32
CA ILE A 40 -8.15 -22.56 -8.07
C ILE A 40 -6.98 -21.97 -7.28
N GLN A 41 -5.77 -22.09 -7.83
CA GLN A 41 -4.54 -21.59 -7.24
C GLN A 41 -4.53 -20.06 -7.20
N ALA A 42 -3.82 -19.49 -6.21
CA ALA A 42 -3.70 -18.03 -6.11
C ALA A 42 -2.77 -17.44 -7.19
N PHE A 43 -1.68 -18.13 -7.54
CA PHE A 43 -0.66 -17.62 -8.45
C PHE A 43 0.18 -18.70 -9.18
N ASP A 44 0.45 -19.86 -8.57
CA ASP A 44 1.42 -20.84 -9.06
C ASP A 44 0.75 -21.97 -9.86
N ASP A 45 0.08 -21.58 -10.93
CA ASP A 45 -0.63 -22.47 -11.84
C ASP A 45 -0.51 -21.96 -13.29
N PRO A 46 -0.21 -22.82 -14.28
CA PRO A 46 -0.03 -22.39 -15.67
C PRO A 46 -1.24 -21.67 -16.26
N GLN A 47 -2.47 -22.08 -15.91
CA GLN A 47 -3.69 -21.43 -16.41
C GLN A 47 -3.91 -20.06 -15.79
N ILE A 48 -3.63 -19.94 -14.48
CA ILE A 48 -3.69 -18.65 -13.77
C ILE A 48 -2.64 -17.69 -14.35
N ILE A 49 -1.39 -18.16 -14.54
CA ILE A 49 -0.31 -17.37 -15.13
C ILE A 49 -0.69 -16.92 -16.54
N ALA A 50 -1.20 -17.82 -17.38
CA ALA A 50 -1.63 -17.49 -18.73
C ALA A 50 -2.77 -16.44 -18.74
N ALA A 51 -3.75 -16.58 -17.85
CA ALA A 51 -4.83 -15.60 -17.73
C ALA A 51 -4.30 -14.19 -17.36
N GLN A 52 -3.29 -14.08 -16.51
CA GLN A 52 -2.66 -12.79 -16.16
C GLN A 52 -1.89 -12.17 -17.36
N GLY A 53 -1.52 -12.96 -18.35
CA GLY A 53 -0.88 -12.47 -19.57
C GLY A 53 -1.73 -11.47 -20.37
N VAL A 54 -3.05 -11.49 -20.21
CA VAL A 54 -3.98 -10.53 -20.84
C VAL A 54 -3.58 -9.09 -20.51
N ILE A 55 -3.12 -8.82 -19.29
CA ILE A 55 -2.65 -7.49 -18.87
C ILE A 55 -1.54 -6.99 -19.80
N GLY A 56 -0.56 -7.84 -20.10
CA GLY A 56 0.53 -7.49 -21.02
C GLY A 56 0.06 -7.25 -22.46
N LEU A 57 -0.89 -8.03 -22.93
CA LEU A 57 -1.47 -7.86 -24.27
C LEU A 57 -2.23 -6.54 -24.40
N GLU A 58 -3.08 -6.21 -23.42
CA GLU A 58 -3.85 -4.95 -23.40
C GLU A 58 -2.92 -3.73 -23.30
N ILE A 59 -1.85 -3.80 -22.47
CA ILE A 59 -0.85 -2.72 -22.41
C ILE A 59 -0.22 -2.46 -23.78
N LEU A 60 0.16 -3.52 -24.50
CA LEU A 60 0.79 -3.40 -25.81
C LEU A 60 -0.19 -2.96 -26.91
N GLU A 61 -1.48 -3.25 -26.77
CA GLU A 61 -2.53 -2.75 -27.65
C GLU A 61 -2.74 -1.25 -27.47
N ASP A 62 -2.83 -0.78 -26.21
CA ASP A 62 -3.09 0.63 -25.89
C ASP A 62 -1.84 1.52 -26.03
N LEU A 63 -0.65 0.99 -25.73
CA LEU A 63 0.62 1.72 -25.78
C LEU A 63 1.74 0.86 -26.38
N PRO A 64 1.76 0.68 -27.73
CA PRO A 64 2.72 -0.21 -28.39
C PRO A 64 4.19 0.19 -28.24
N ASP A 65 4.45 1.46 -27.96
CA ASP A 65 5.78 2.04 -27.82
C ASP A 65 6.13 2.37 -26.35
N VAL A 66 5.60 1.56 -25.41
CA VAL A 66 5.98 1.62 -23.99
C VAL A 66 7.45 1.25 -23.81
N ASP A 67 8.16 2.00 -22.96
CA ASP A 67 9.57 1.73 -22.66
C ASP A 67 9.73 0.87 -21.40
N GLU A 68 8.95 1.15 -20.35
CA GLU A 68 9.09 0.52 -19.03
C GLU A 68 7.73 0.17 -18.43
N ILE A 69 7.62 -1.00 -17.81
CA ILE A 69 6.40 -1.46 -17.15
C ILE A 69 6.73 -1.90 -15.73
N TYR A 70 5.96 -1.40 -14.77
CA TYR A 70 6.11 -1.70 -13.35
C TYR A 70 4.97 -2.57 -12.85
N LEU A 71 5.30 -3.76 -12.29
CA LEU A 71 4.37 -4.80 -11.88
C LEU A 71 4.51 -5.13 -10.40
N PRO A 72 3.42 -5.28 -9.63
CA PRO A 72 3.51 -5.81 -8.27
C PRO A 72 3.91 -7.29 -8.27
N ILE A 73 4.77 -7.69 -7.34
CA ILE A 73 5.15 -9.08 -7.13
C ILE A 73 4.83 -9.52 -5.70
N GLY A 74 3.91 -10.49 -5.56
CA GLY A 74 3.76 -11.33 -4.39
C GLY A 74 4.30 -12.73 -4.69
N GLY A 75 3.41 -13.70 -4.88
CA GLY A 75 3.77 -15.06 -5.34
C GLY A 75 4.22 -15.15 -6.79
N GLY A 76 4.01 -14.11 -7.58
CA GLY A 76 4.55 -13.95 -8.93
C GLY A 76 3.58 -14.19 -10.09
N GLY A 77 2.34 -14.64 -9.85
CA GLY A 77 1.41 -15.03 -10.94
C GLY A 77 1.11 -13.91 -11.93
N LEU A 78 0.73 -12.72 -11.45
CA LEU A 78 0.46 -11.56 -12.27
C LEU A 78 1.71 -11.15 -13.08
N ALA A 79 2.84 -11.02 -12.41
CA ALA A 79 4.08 -10.58 -13.04
C ALA A 79 4.60 -11.62 -14.06
N ALA A 80 4.52 -12.92 -13.76
CA ALA A 80 4.93 -13.99 -14.66
C ALA A 80 4.10 -14.00 -15.96
N GLY A 81 2.76 -13.95 -15.85
CA GLY A 81 1.90 -13.92 -17.03
C GLY A 81 2.11 -12.68 -17.88
N THR A 82 2.16 -11.51 -17.23
CA THR A 82 2.33 -10.23 -17.92
C THR A 82 3.69 -10.16 -18.63
N VAL A 83 4.79 -10.57 -17.98
CA VAL A 83 6.13 -10.50 -18.59
C VAL A 83 6.27 -11.45 -19.77
N ILE A 84 5.68 -12.65 -19.74
CA ILE A 84 5.66 -13.56 -20.90
C ILE A 84 5.03 -12.85 -22.10
N ALA A 85 3.82 -12.32 -21.93
CA ALA A 85 3.09 -11.68 -23.00
C ALA A 85 3.86 -10.48 -23.60
N ILE A 86 4.53 -9.70 -22.77
CA ILE A 86 5.32 -8.55 -23.19
C ILE A 86 6.59 -8.99 -23.93
N LYS A 87 7.38 -9.87 -23.33
CA LYS A 87 8.68 -10.28 -23.88
C LYS A 87 8.57 -11.09 -25.18
N GLU A 88 7.50 -11.87 -25.34
CA GLU A 88 7.18 -12.56 -26.60
C GLU A 88 6.87 -11.59 -27.75
N LYS A 89 6.27 -10.44 -27.47
CA LYS A 89 5.95 -9.42 -28.48
C LYS A 89 7.10 -8.44 -28.70
N ASN A 90 7.72 -7.95 -27.64
CA ASN A 90 8.83 -7.01 -27.72
C ASN A 90 9.79 -7.21 -26.53
N PRO A 91 10.91 -7.93 -26.74
CA PRO A 91 11.87 -8.21 -25.66
C PRO A 91 12.65 -6.98 -25.18
N ASN A 92 12.58 -5.84 -25.90
CA ASN A 92 13.29 -4.62 -25.55
C ASN A 92 12.55 -3.78 -24.48
N ILE A 93 11.26 -4.03 -24.25
CA ILE A 93 10.51 -3.34 -23.20
C ILE A 93 11.05 -3.78 -21.83
N LYS A 94 11.44 -2.82 -21.00
CA LYS A 94 11.94 -3.11 -19.65
C LYS A 94 10.76 -3.41 -18.72
N VAL A 95 10.77 -4.59 -18.10
CA VAL A 95 9.75 -5.01 -17.13
C VAL A 95 10.37 -5.08 -15.74
N ILE A 96 9.85 -4.25 -14.83
CA ILE A 96 10.34 -4.10 -13.47
C ILE A 96 9.31 -4.66 -12.49
N GLY A 97 9.72 -5.65 -11.72
CA GLY A 97 8.94 -6.15 -10.60
C GLY A 97 9.13 -5.31 -9.35
N VAL A 98 8.04 -5.00 -8.64
CA VAL A 98 8.10 -4.24 -7.39
C VAL A 98 7.55 -5.07 -6.24
N GLN A 99 8.33 -5.19 -5.18
CA GLN A 99 8.02 -6.02 -4.02
C GLN A 99 8.14 -5.22 -2.72
N SER A 100 7.44 -5.64 -1.67
CA SER A 100 7.59 -5.04 -0.34
C SER A 100 8.95 -5.39 0.27
N LYS A 101 9.62 -4.40 0.88
CA LYS A 101 10.84 -4.62 1.68
C LYS A 101 10.62 -5.61 2.83
N SER A 102 9.41 -5.67 3.37
CA SER A 102 9.07 -6.60 4.45
C SER A 102 8.92 -8.05 4.00
N PHE A 103 8.65 -8.29 2.70
CA PHE A 103 8.48 -9.63 2.13
C PHE A 103 9.23 -9.74 0.79
N PRO A 104 10.57 -9.71 0.79
CA PRO A 104 11.38 -9.66 -0.44
C PRO A 104 11.66 -11.05 -1.03
N SER A 105 10.69 -11.97 -0.97
CA SER A 105 10.93 -13.39 -1.27
C SER A 105 11.36 -13.65 -2.72
N MET A 106 10.73 -13.00 -3.69
CA MET A 106 11.11 -13.14 -5.09
C MET A 106 12.45 -12.43 -5.38
N TYR A 107 12.66 -11.24 -4.82
CA TYR A 107 13.91 -10.49 -4.94
C TYR A 107 15.11 -11.33 -4.44
N GLU A 108 15.02 -11.88 -3.23
CA GLU A 108 16.09 -12.70 -2.65
C GLU A 108 16.26 -14.03 -3.41
N SER A 109 15.15 -14.62 -3.88
CA SER A 109 15.20 -15.86 -4.67
C SER A 109 15.94 -15.68 -6.00
N VAL A 110 15.63 -14.60 -6.72
CA VAL A 110 16.30 -14.28 -8.00
C VAL A 110 17.78 -13.96 -7.77
N LYS A 111 18.09 -13.17 -6.76
CA LYS A 111 19.46 -12.81 -6.38
C LYS A 111 20.32 -14.03 -6.02
N GLN A 112 19.74 -15.02 -5.35
CA GLN A 112 20.42 -16.26 -4.93
C GLN A 112 20.31 -17.39 -5.97
N ASN A 113 19.53 -17.18 -7.03
CA ASN A 113 19.22 -18.16 -8.07
C ASN A 113 18.57 -19.45 -7.53
N VAL A 114 17.86 -19.34 -6.41
CA VAL A 114 17.15 -20.46 -5.76
C VAL A 114 15.94 -19.93 -5.00
N ARG A 115 14.83 -20.65 -5.03
CA ARG A 115 13.63 -20.31 -4.24
C ARG A 115 13.97 -20.23 -2.76
N THR A 116 13.86 -19.05 -2.19
CA THR A 116 14.27 -18.75 -0.83
C THR A 116 13.07 -18.38 0.03
N LEU A 117 12.92 -19.06 1.17
CA LEU A 117 11.96 -18.67 2.20
C LEU A 117 12.51 -17.43 2.92
N THR A 118 11.77 -16.34 2.86
CA THR A 118 12.13 -15.14 3.61
C THR A 118 11.25 -14.98 4.84
N GLY A 119 11.84 -14.53 5.94
CA GLY A 119 11.09 -13.99 7.05
C GLY A 119 10.41 -12.69 6.62
N GLY A 120 9.23 -12.42 7.15
CA GLY A 120 8.54 -11.15 6.92
C GLY A 120 7.96 -10.67 8.23
N ASP A 121 8.06 -9.37 8.45
CA ASP A 121 7.35 -8.67 9.52
C ASP A 121 5.97 -8.21 8.99
N ARG A 122 5.33 -7.26 9.62
CA ARG A 122 4.06 -6.70 9.15
C ARG A 122 4.27 -5.77 7.97
N THR A 123 3.31 -5.77 7.03
CA THR A 123 3.20 -4.77 5.95
C THR A 123 1.73 -4.44 5.72
N ILE A 124 1.46 -3.23 5.25
CA ILE A 124 0.11 -2.85 4.78
C ILE A 124 -0.23 -3.54 3.45
N ALA A 125 0.77 -3.98 2.69
CA ALA A 125 0.63 -4.65 1.40
C ALA A 125 0.41 -6.18 1.56
N ASP A 126 -0.67 -6.56 2.25
CA ASP A 126 -1.01 -7.96 2.56
C ASP A 126 -1.17 -8.82 1.30
N GLY A 127 -1.69 -8.29 0.21
CA GLY A 127 -1.85 -8.98 -1.07
C GLY A 127 -0.54 -9.47 -1.72
N ILE A 128 0.61 -8.93 -1.30
CA ILE A 128 1.94 -9.36 -1.77
C ILE A 128 2.84 -9.88 -0.63
N SER A 129 2.31 -10.12 0.56
CA SER A 129 3.06 -10.62 1.73
C SER A 129 3.35 -12.14 1.63
N VAL A 130 4.04 -12.53 0.59
CA VAL A 130 4.35 -13.94 0.28
C VAL A 130 5.76 -14.27 0.73
N LYS A 131 5.90 -15.27 1.60
CA LYS A 131 7.18 -15.69 2.19
C LYS A 131 8.04 -16.52 1.25
N MET A 132 7.43 -17.25 0.32
CA MET A 132 8.13 -18.06 -0.67
C MET A 132 7.46 -17.94 -2.04
N PRO A 133 8.21 -17.64 -3.11
CA PRO A 133 7.67 -17.59 -4.47
C PRO A 133 7.09 -18.92 -4.91
N GLY A 134 6.20 -18.89 -5.90
CA GLY A 134 5.79 -20.11 -6.61
C GLY A 134 6.97 -20.77 -7.32
N GLU A 135 6.82 -22.04 -7.65
CA GLU A 135 7.86 -22.80 -8.37
C GLU A 135 7.91 -22.38 -9.83
N ILE A 136 6.75 -22.36 -10.48
CA ILE A 136 6.60 -21.99 -11.89
C ILE A 136 6.88 -20.50 -12.06
N THR A 137 6.30 -19.67 -11.19
CA THR A 137 6.44 -18.21 -11.28
C THR A 137 7.87 -17.75 -11.06
N PHE A 138 8.62 -18.39 -10.15
CA PHE A 138 10.03 -18.10 -9.93
C PHE A 138 10.88 -18.34 -11.18
N GLU A 139 10.73 -19.50 -11.83
CA GLU A 139 11.49 -19.82 -13.05
C GLU A 139 11.18 -18.83 -14.19
N ILE A 140 9.96 -18.42 -14.34
CA ILE A 140 9.57 -17.42 -15.34
C ILE A 140 10.19 -16.07 -15.04
N ILE A 141 9.99 -15.58 -13.82
CA ILE A 141 10.43 -14.24 -13.39
C ILE A 141 11.96 -14.13 -13.43
N LYS A 142 12.66 -15.13 -12.95
CA LYS A 142 14.12 -15.19 -12.96
C LYS A 142 14.71 -15.00 -14.37
N ASN A 143 14.01 -15.51 -15.39
CA ASN A 143 14.50 -15.49 -16.76
C ASN A 143 14.01 -14.30 -17.59
N LEU A 144 12.88 -13.69 -17.25
CA LEU A 144 12.22 -12.70 -18.11
C LEU A 144 12.11 -11.30 -17.50
N ILE A 145 12.08 -11.15 -16.19
CA ILE A 145 12.04 -9.83 -15.55
C ILE A 145 13.44 -9.19 -15.58
N ASP A 146 13.51 -7.92 -15.97
CA ASP A 146 14.78 -7.20 -16.09
C ASP A 146 15.34 -6.76 -14.75
N GLU A 147 14.47 -6.40 -13.81
CA GLU A 147 14.85 -5.90 -12.49
C GLU A 147 13.73 -6.15 -11.46
N ILE A 148 14.10 -6.43 -10.21
CA ILE A 148 13.18 -6.41 -9.08
C ILE A 148 13.64 -5.36 -8.09
N VAL A 149 12.71 -4.50 -7.67
CA VAL A 149 12.96 -3.39 -6.74
C VAL A 149 12.06 -3.49 -5.51
N LEU A 150 12.46 -2.85 -4.44
CA LEU A 150 11.78 -2.94 -3.15
C LEU A 150 11.27 -1.56 -2.70
N VAL A 151 10.06 -1.55 -2.12
CA VAL A 151 9.43 -0.36 -1.51
C VAL A 151 8.99 -0.67 -0.08
N ASP A 152 8.92 0.37 0.75
CA ASP A 152 8.40 0.27 2.11
C ASP A 152 6.97 0.79 2.25
N ASP A 153 6.38 0.57 3.42
CA ASP A 153 4.99 0.94 3.71
C ASP A 153 4.75 2.47 3.68
N GLU A 154 5.78 3.27 3.94
CA GLU A 154 5.66 4.72 3.85
C GLU A 154 5.58 5.20 2.40
N GLU A 155 6.40 4.61 1.52
CA GLU A 155 6.36 4.85 0.07
C GLU A 155 5.01 4.43 -0.51
N ILE A 156 4.48 3.26 -0.09
CA ILE A 156 3.16 2.76 -0.50
C ILE A 156 2.04 3.69 -0.02
N THR A 157 2.08 4.14 1.23
CA THR A 157 1.10 5.08 1.80
C THR A 157 1.05 6.38 0.99
N LYS A 158 2.20 6.94 0.62
CA LYS A 158 2.28 8.14 -0.23
C LYS A 158 1.66 7.92 -1.60
N ALA A 159 1.94 6.77 -2.23
CA ALA A 159 1.37 6.43 -3.52
C ALA A 159 -0.16 6.30 -3.48
N MET A 160 -0.69 5.60 -2.49
CA MET A 160 -2.13 5.44 -2.31
C MET A 160 -2.82 6.79 -2.06
N PHE A 161 -2.24 7.64 -1.22
CA PHE A 161 -2.78 8.97 -0.99
C PHE A 161 -2.85 9.79 -2.28
N LEU A 162 -1.78 9.79 -3.10
CA LEU A 162 -1.77 10.49 -4.38
C LEU A 162 -2.78 9.94 -5.40
N LEU A 163 -2.96 8.61 -5.45
CA LEU A 163 -3.98 7.98 -6.30
C LEU A 163 -5.39 8.47 -5.91
N MET A 164 -5.71 8.49 -4.61
CA MET A 164 -6.98 9.00 -4.12
C MET A 164 -7.14 10.50 -4.37
N GLU A 165 -6.12 11.30 -4.06
CA GLU A 165 -6.21 12.76 -4.16
C GLU A 165 -6.27 13.24 -5.62
N ARG A 166 -5.43 12.69 -6.50
CA ARG A 166 -5.25 13.20 -7.88
C ARG A 166 -6.13 12.50 -8.89
N MET A 167 -6.25 11.18 -8.78
CA MET A 167 -6.92 10.36 -9.78
C MET A 167 -8.29 9.85 -9.31
N LYS A 168 -8.61 9.98 -8.03
CA LYS A 168 -9.83 9.45 -7.40
C LYS A 168 -9.93 7.92 -7.47
N PHE A 169 -8.78 7.26 -7.54
CA PHE A 169 -8.69 5.80 -7.56
C PHE A 169 -8.42 5.27 -6.15
N VAL A 170 -9.20 4.27 -5.77
CA VAL A 170 -8.97 3.48 -4.58
C VAL A 170 -8.29 2.18 -4.99
N VAL A 171 -7.01 2.07 -4.71
CA VAL A 171 -6.17 0.90 -5.01
C VAL A 171 -5.68 0.32 -3.70
N GLU A 172 -5.64 -1.01 -3.58
CA GLU A 172 -5.05 -1.64 -2.39
C GLU A 172 -3.53 -1.42 -2.30
N PRO A 173 -2.92 -1.50 -1.10
CA PRO A 173 -1.48 -1.28 -0.93
C PRO A 173 -0.62 -2.12 -1.86
N ALA A 174 -0.97 -3.39 -2.05
CA ALA A 174 -0.25 -4.30 -2.94
C ALA A 174 -0.23 -3.83 -4.40
N GLY A 175 -1.31 -3.21 -4.87
CA GLY A 175 -1.42 -2.67 -6.23
C GLY A 175 -0.77 -1.32 -6.43
N ALA A 176 -0.45 -0.59 -5.35
CA ALA A 176 0.14 0.74 -5.41
C ALA A 176 1.68 0.74 -5.44
N VAL A 177 2.33 -0.41 -5.26
CA VAL A 177 3.80 -0.52 -5.10
C VAL A 177 4.58 0.00 -6.30
N GLY A 178 4.09 -0.20 -7.52
CA GLY A 178 4.73 0.31 -8.73
C GLY A 178 4.82 1.84 -8.74
N LEU A 179 3.73 2.52 -8.38
CA LEU A 179 3.71 3.97 -8.24
C LEU A 179 4.57 4.43 -7.05
N ALA A 180 4.56 3.70 -5.94
CA ALA A 180 5.38 3.98 -4.77
C ALA A 180 6.87 4.08 -5.15
N TYR A 181 7.37 3.13 -5.93
CA TYR A 181 8.74 3.18 -6.42
C TYR A 181 9.00 4.39 -7.32
N LEU A 182 8.12 4.67 -8.27
CA LEU A 182 8.30 5.78 -9.23
C LEU A 182 8.28 7.17 -8.58
N ILE A 183 7.48 7.36 -7.52
CA ILE A 183 7.48 8.62 -6.75
C ILE A 183 8.85 8.87 -6.13
N SER A 184 9.48 7.80 -5.58
CA SER A 184 10.79 7.89 -4.92
C SER A 184 11.95 8.00 -5.91
N LYS A 185 11.87 7.31 -7.05
CA LYS A 185 13.03 7.16 -7.98
C LYS A 185 12.89 7.90 -9.30
N LYS A 186 11.76 8.45 -9.64
CA LYS A 186 11.42 9.13 -10.89
C LYS A 186 11.95 8.40 -12.14
N PRO A 187 11.13 8.12 -13.13
CA PRO A 187 11.55 7.50 -14.38
C PRO A 187 12.50 8.41 -15.15
N SER A 188 13.29 7.83 -16.05
CA SER A 188 14.15 8.61 -16.94
C SER A 188 13.33 9.56 -17.80
N PRO A 189 13.75 10.82 -17.99
CA PRO A 189 13.04 11.78 -18.81
C PRO A 189 12.79 11.26 -20.25
N GLY A 190 11.59 11.49 -20.76
CA GLY A 190 11.21 11.09 -22.12
C GLY A 190 10.79 9.63 -22.28
N LYS A 191 10.82 8.81 -21.23
CA LYS A 191 10.34 7.43 -21.25
C LYS A 191 8.83 7.35 -21.11
N LYS A 192 8.22 6.46 -21.90
CA LYS A 192 6.82 6.04 -21.73
C LYS A 192 6.75 4.91 -20.72
N VAL A 193 6.09 5.17 -19.61
CA VAL A 193 6.07 4.28 -18.44
C VAL A 193 4.64 3.86 -18.15
N VAL A 194 4.44 2.57 -17.95
CA VAL A 194 3.18 2.00 -17.47
C VAL A 194 3.36 1.45 -16.06
N VAL A 195 2.40 1.75 -15.19
CA VAL A 195 2.29 1.18 -13.85
C VAL A 195 1.01 0.38 -13.78
N VAL A 196 1.12 -0.90 -13.46
CA VAL A 196 -0.06 -1.74 -13.24
C VAL A 196 -0.58 -1.49 -11.82
N LEU A 197 -1.78 -0.91 -11.73
CA LEU A 197 -2.52 -0.74 -10.48
C LEU A 197 -3.45 -1.94 -10.31
N ALA A 198 -3.09 -2.86 -9.43
CA ALA A 198 -3.81 -4.12 -9.26
C ALA A 198 -4.53 -4.19 -7.91
N GLY A 199 -5.81 -4.59 -7.96
CA GLY A 199 -6.58 -4.85 -6.75
C GLY A 199 -7.18 -3.62 -6.07
N GLY A 200 -8.27 -3.85 -5.36
CA GLY A 200 -9.01 -2.83 -4.61
C GLY A 200 -9.54 -3.35 -3.27
N ASN A 201 -9.05 -4.50 -2.80
CA ASN A 201 -9.50 -5.13 -1.56
C ASN A 201 -8.80 -4.51 -0.34
N VAL A 202 -9.11 -3.27 -0.03
CA VAL A 202 -8.53 -2.50 1.07
C VAL A 202 -9.57 -2.25 2.17
N ASP A 203 -9.12 -2.26 3.42
CA ASP A 203 -9.95 -1.94 4.57
C ASP A 203 -10.19 -0.43 4.66
N MET A 204 -11.45 -0.03 4.92
CA MET A 204 -11.84 1.39 5.02
C MET A 204 -11.14 2.11 6.18
N TYR A 205 -10.85 1.40 7.27
CA TYR A 205 -10.11 1.97 8.39
C TYR A 205 -8.66 2.31 7.99
N LEU A 206 -8.01 1.41 7.23
CA LEU A 206 -6.68 1.66 6.68
C LEU A 206 -6.69 2.86 5.71
N LEU A 207 -7.72 2.99 4.86
CA LEU A 207 -7.85 4.15 3.98
C LEU A 207 -7.96 5.45 4.78
N GLY A 208 -8.74 5.48 5.86
CA GLY A 208 -8.81 6.63 6.77
C GLY A 208 -7.43 7.01 7.31
N GLN A 209 -6.67 6.04 7.80
CA GLN A 209 -5.29 6.27 8.29
C GLN A 209 -4.35 6.80 7.20
N ILE A 210 -4.47 6.31 5.97
CA ILE A 210 -3.66 6.77 4.82
C ILE A 210 -4.00 8.22 4.48
N VAL A 211 -5.29 8.58 4.50
CA VAL A 211 -5.73 9.97 4.27
C VAL A 211 -5.16 10.90 5.35
N ASP A 212 -5.31 10.55 6.62
CA ASP A 212 -4.79 11.36 7.73
C ASP A 212 -3.28 11.55 7.64
N LYS A 213 -2.53 10.47 7.39
CA LYS A 213 -1.07 10.53 7.20
C LYS A 213 -0.67 11.36 5.98
N GLY A 214 -1.40 11.24 4.87
CA GLY A 214 -1.16 12.02 3.67
C GLY A 214 -1.40 13.52 3.90
N LEU A 215 -2.49 13.88 4.56
CA LEU A 215 -2.79 15.26 4.94
C LEU A 215 -1.74 15.83 5.89
N ALA A 216 -1.31 15.05 6.89
CA ALA A 216 -0.24 15.46 7.80
C ALA A 216 1.09 15.68 7.08
N ALA A 217 1.49 14.78 6.17
CA ALA A 217 2.71 14.91 5.38
C ALA A 217 2.71 16.16 4.46
N MET A 218 1.53 16.63 4.06
CA MET A 218 1.35 17.88 3.30
C MET A 218 1.14 19.10 4.18
N SER A 219 1.27 18.96 5.49
CA SER A 219 0.96 20.02 6.47
C SER A 219 -0.47 20.59 6.32
N ARG A 220 -1.41 19.75 5.87
CA ARG A 220 -2.84 20.08 5.78
C ARG A 220 -3.62 19.58 6.99
N LEU A 221 -3.04 18.73 7.78
CA LEU A 221 -3.48 18.33 9.11
C LEU A 221 -2.30 18.49 10.06
N LEU A 222 -2.41 19.43 11.00
CA LEU A 222 -1.37 19.78 11.95
C LEU A 222 -1.80 19.37 13.35
N LYS A 223 -0.99 18.54 14.02
CA LYS A 223 -1.19 18.20 15.44
C LYS A 223 -0.26 19.04 16.30
N LEU A 224 -0.82 19.82 17.20
CA LEU A 224 -0.09 20.65 18.14
C LEU A 224 -0.46 20.28 19.58
N SER A 225 0.52 20.40 20.48
CA SER A 225 0.29 20.37 21.93
C SER A 225 0.87 21.64 22.54
N VAL A 226 0.05 22.38 23.28
CA VAL A 226 0.43 23.65 23.92
C VAL A 226 0.20 23.52 25.42
N LEU A 227 1.18 23.93 26.20
CA LEU A 227 1.05 24.02 27.65
C LEU A 227 0.60 25.43 28.03
N LEU A 228 -0.54 25.53 28.72
CA LEU A 228 -1.17 26.78 29.09
C LEU A 228 -1.22 26.94 30.62
N PRO A 229 -1.21 28.19 31.14
CA PRO A 229 -1.59 28.44 32.51
C PRO A 229 -3.05 28.00 32.75
N ASP A 230 -3.32 27.27 33.84
CA ASP A 230 -4.68 26.83 34.16
C ASP A 230 -5.48 27.98 34.80
N ARG A 231 -5.90 28.93 33.97
CA ARG A 231 -6.72 30.07 34.32
C ARG A 231 -7.82 30.32 33.31
N PRO A 232 -8.94 30.95 33.72
CA PRO A 232 -9.98 31.38 32.78
C PRO A 232 -9.40 32.27 31.68
N GLY A 233 -9.78 31.98 30.42
CA GLY A 233 -9.36 32.74 29.26
C GLY A 233 -8.08 32.24 28.55
N ALA A 234 -7.21 31.47 29.16
CA ALA A 234 -5.96 31.01 28.53
C ALA A 234 -6.20 30.25 27.23
N PHE A 235 -7.18 29.34 27.21
CA PHE A 235 -7.52 28.59 25.97
C PHE A 235 -8.14 29.53 24.91
N LYS A 236 -8.88 30.56 25.28
CA LYS A 236 -9.43 31.53 24.34
C LYS A 236 -8.32 32.25 23.57
N GLU A 237 -7.23 32.63 24.21
CA GLU A 237 -6.07 33.27 23.57
C GLU A 237 -5.55 32.43 22.40
N ILE A 238 -5.43 31.08 22.57
CA ILE A 238 -5.03 30.15 21.52
C ILE A 238 -6.05 30.08 20.39
N VAL A 239 -7.34 29.99 20.73
CA VAL A 239 -8.41 29.93 19.72
C VAL A 239 -8.44 31.20 18.88
N ASP A 240 -8.23 32.38 19.50
CA ASP A 240 -8.15 33.63 18.77
C ASP A 240 -6.99 33.66 17.75
N ILE A 241 -5.81 33.15 18.12
CA ILE A 241 -4.66 33.03 17.21
C ILE A 241 -4.98 32.09 16.05
N ILE A 242 -5.56 30.90 16.32
CA ILE A 242 -5.95 29.93 15.29
C ILE A 242 -6.97 30.53 14.33
N THR A 243 -7.94 31.27 14.87
CA THR A 243 -8.99 31.98 14.09
C THR A 243 -8.37 33.03 13.17
N LEU A 244 -7.46 33.85 13.68
CA LEU A 244 -6.75 34.88 12.90
C LEU A 244 -5.88 34.27 11.79
N ALA A 245 -5.32 33.09 12.04
CA ALA A 245 -4.58 32.32 11.05
C ALA A 245 -5.48 31.63 10.01
N ASN A 246 -6.81 31.73 10.12
CA ASN A 246 -7.80 31.05 9.26
C ASN A 246 -7.60 29.53 9.18
N ALA A 247 -7.22 28.91 10.30
CA ALA A 247 -7.14 27.46 10.45
C ALA A 247 -8.41 26.94 11.14
N ASN A 248 -8.82 25.71 10.79
CA ASN A 248 -9.99 25.08 11.38
C ASN A 248 -9.58 24.08 12.47
N ILE A 249 -10.31 24.06 13.59
CA ILE A 249 -10.06 23.11 14.69
C ILE A 249 -10.91 21.87 14.43
N VAL A 250 -10.24 20.72 14.21
CA VAL A 250 -10.88 19.41 13.98
C VAL A 250 -11.16 18.71 15.30
N GLU A 251 -10.19 18.76 16.22
CA GLU A 251 -10.27 18.08 17.51
C GLU A 251 -9.52 18.87 18.56
N VAL A 252 -10.00 18.84 19.80
CA VAL A 252 -9.34 19.43 20.97
C VAL A 252 -9.39 18.45 22.13
N VAL A 253 -8.26 18.22 22.75
CA VAL A 253 -8.14 17.51 24.01
C VAL A 253 -7.54 18.46 25.04
N HIS A 254 -8.30 18.80 26.09
CA HIS A 254 -7.85 19.67 27.19
C HIS A 254 -7.60 18.81 28.43
N ASP A 255 -6.34 18.65 28.79
CA ASP A 255 -5.89 17.78 29.87
C ASP A 255 -5.28 18.59 31.03
N ARG A 256 -5.77 18.32 32.25
CA ARG A 256 -5.30 18.93 33.50
C ARG A 256 -4.82 17.89 34.51
N LEU A 257 -5.03 16.60 34.19
CA LEU A 257 -4.94 15.53 35.18
C LEU A 257 -3.79 14.55 34.92
N SER A 258 -3.22 14.57 33.72
CA SER A 258 -2.09 13.69 33.40
C SER A 258 -0.87 14.00 34.25
N SER A 259 -0.11 12.98 34.60
CA SER A 259 1.06 13.05 35.49
C SER A 259 2.20 13.93 34.95
N ASP A 260 2.20 14.20 33.65
CA ASP A 260 3.16 15.03 32.93
C ASP A 260 2.75 16.50 32.84
N VAL A 261 1.55 16.87 33.38
CA VAL A 261 1.06 18.24 33.48
C VAL A 261 1.25 18.76 34.90
N ASN A 262 2.05 19.82 35.05
CA ASN A 262 2.31 20.41 36.35
C ASN A 262 1.07 21.08 36.95
N ALA A 263 0.96 21.10 38.29
CA ALA A 263 -0.10 21.84 38.99
C ALA A 263 -0.09 23.32 38.57
N GLY A 264 -1.26 23.88 38.23
CA GLY A 264 -1.40 25.22 37.72
C GLY A 264 -1.20 25.39 36.21
N SER A 265 -1.00 24.27 35.51
CA SER A 265 -0.94 24.23 34.05
C SER A 265 -2.01 23.31 33.47
N ALA A 266 -2.30 23.45 32.19
CA ALA A 266 -3.15 22.57 31.39
C ALA A 266 -2.49 22.30 30.06
N SER A 267 -2.53 21.07 29.60
CA SER A 267 -2.09 20.68 28.24
C SER A 267 -3.29 20.72 27.31
N VAL A 268 -3.16 21.38 26.16
CA VAL A 268 -4.17 21.40 25.12
C VAL A 268 -3.55 20.83 23.85
N THR A 269 -4.00 19.63 23.45
CA THR A 269 -3.65 19.03 22.18
C THR A 269 -4.76 19.28 21.17
N MET A 270 -4.38 19.76 19.98
CA MET A 270 -5.32 20.12 18.92
C MET A 270 -4.89 19.51 17.59
N ASN A 271 -5.86 19.01 16.85
CA ASN A 271 -5.71 18.69 15.43
C ASN A 271 -6.33 19.84 14.63
N LEU A 272 -5.52 20.48 13.79
CA LEU A 272 -5.90 21.67 13.02
C LEU A 272 -5.84 21.37 11.53
N GLU A 273 -6.90 21.73 10.81
CA GLU A 273 -6.88 21.74 9.35
C GLU A 273 -6.25 23.06 8.87
N THR A 274 -5.26 22.94 7.98
CA THR A 274 -4.51 24.03 7.39
C THR A 274 -4.47 23.90 5.86
N GLN A 275 -4.13 24.98 5.16
CA GLN A 275 -4.05 25.01 3.70
C GLN A 275 -2.71 24.45 3.17
N GLY A 276 -1.77 24.13 4.06
CA GLY A 276 -0.46 23.60 3.72
C GLY A 276 0.68 24.21 4.55
N LYS A 277 1.90 23.94 4.12
CA LYS A 277 3.12 24.19 4.88
C LYS A 277 3.29 25.65 5.34
N GLU A 278 3.08 26.62 4.47
CA GLU A 278 3.28 28.05 4.79
C GLU A 278 2.36 28.52 5.92
N GLN A 279 1.08 28.16 5.85
CA GLN A 279 0.13 28.51 6.91
C GLN A 279 0.44 27.78 8.21
N ALA A 280 0.79 26.48 8.14
CA ALA A 280 1.14 25.69 9.31
C ALA A 280 2.38 26.28 10.04
N GLU A 281 3.43 26.64 9.31
CA GLU A 281 4.64 27.26 9.87
C GLU A 281 4.35 28.66 10.47
N SER A 282 3.53 29.47 9.79
CA SER A 282 3.11 30.78 10.30
C SER A 282 2.30 30.66 11.57
N LEU A 283 1.39 29.68 11.63
CA LEU A 283 0.56 29.43 12.81
C LEU A 283 1.42 28.96 14.00
N ILE A 284 2.33 28.03 13.79
CA ILE A 284 3.26 27.59 14.85
C ILE A 284 4.03 28.78 15.42
N LYS A 285 4.59 29.62 14.55
CA LYS A 285 5.34 30.80 14.97
C LYS A 285 4.50 31.81 15.73
N SER A 286 3.19 31.88 15.47
CA SER A 286 2.29 32.78 16.18
C SER A 286 1.85 32.24 17.55
N LEU A 287 2.04 30.94 17.78
CA LEU A 287 1.75 30.25 19.05
C LEU A 287 2.98 30.18 19.98
N GLU A 288 4.18 30.39 19.46
CA GLU A 288 5.44 30.54 20.23
C GLU A 288 5.57 31.92 20.85
#